data_6963223680cf7e795aee3857a8d50f13
#
_entry.id   6963223680cf7e795aee3857a8d50f13
#
_cell.length_a   1.000
_cell.length_b   1.000
_cell.length_c   1.000
_cell.angle_alpha   90.00
_cell.angle_beta   90.00
_cell.angle_gamma   90.00
#
_symmetry.space_group_name_H-M   'P 1'
#
loop_
_entity.id
_entity.type
_entity.pdbx_description
1 polymer ?
#
loop_
_entity_poly.entity_id
_entity_poly.type
_entity_poly.pdbx_seq_one_letter_code
_entity_poly.pdbx_strand_id
1 'polypeptide(L)'
;MAEGLNALLCDAAARGDIHEFSICRNGPKLTYLFFADDCLIFCRSTLEDCHKIQELLGYYEVASGQMINKEKMTLFFSKNTEESSQVAIQVALQVPAIRHYDKYLGLPSFVGRNRTSCFTKIKERIWARIQGWKEKLLS
;
A
#
# COMPACT_ATOMS: atom_id res chain seq x y z
N MET A 1 12.43 1.12 -12.10
CA MET A 1 11.00 0.74 -11.94
C MET A 1 10.14 1.90 -11.39
N ALA A 2 10.49 2.48 -10.28
CA ALA A 2 9.66 3.48 -9.59
C ALA A 2 9.43 4.80 -10.36
N GLU A 3 10.39 5.32 -11.11
CA GLU A 3 10.30 6.66 -11.73
C GLU A 3 9.21 6.76 -12.80
N GLY A 4 9.05 5.75 -13.66
CA GLY A 4 8.03 5.77 -14.71
C GLY A 4 6.62 5.68 -14.15
N LEU A 5 6.38 4.77 -13.21
CA LEU A 5 5.08 4.64 -12.55
C LEU A 5 4.78 5.86 -11.68
N ASN A 6 5.79 6.40 -11.00
CA ASN A 6 5.69 7.64 -10.25
C ASN A 6 5.21 8.81 -11.12
N ALA A 7 5.84 9.00 -12.28
CA ALA A 7 5.46 10.07 -13.20
C ALA A 7 4.01 9.92 -13.70
N LEU A 8 3.56 8.70 -14.03
CA LEU A 8 2.20 8.43 -14.47
C LEU A 8 1.17 8.71 -13.37
N LEU A 9 1.44 8.28 -12.12
CA LEU A 9 0.55 8.51 -10.99
C LEU A 9 0.48 9.98 -10.59
N CYS A 10 1.62 10.70 -10.61
CA CYS A 10 1.67 12.14 -10.38
C CYS A 10 0.85 12.92 -11.41
N ASP A 11 1.03 12.60 -12.70
CA ASP A 11 0.33 13.25 -13.78
C ASP A 11 -1.19 12.99 -13.73
N ALA A 12 -1.61 11.76 -13.44
CA ALA A 12 -3.01 11.41 -13.25
C ALA A 12 -3.64 12.12 -12.04
N ALA A 13 -2.90 12.26 -10.94
CA ALA A 13 -3.36 13.03 -9.78
C ALA A 13 -3.48 14.52 -10.11
N ALA A 14 -2.51 15.09 -10.82
CA ALA A 14 -2.53 16.49 -11.24
C ALA A 14 -3.70 16.81 -12.20
N ARG A 15 -4.08 15.86 -13.05
CA ARG A 15 -5.25 15.98 -13.94
C ARG A 15 -6.58 15.74 -13.23
N GLY A 16 -6.55 15.24 -11.98
CA GLY A 16 -7.75 14.87 -11.25
C GLY A 16 -8.36 13.52 -11.67
N ASP A 17 -7.63 12.72 -12.44
CA ASP A 17 -8.04 11.39 -12.87
C ASP A 17 -8.06 10.39 -11.70
N ILE A 18 -7.21 10.62 -10.69
CA ILE A 18 -7.18 9.88 -9.43
C ILE A 18 -7.37 10.87 -8.29
N HIS A 19 -8.25 10.52 -7.35
CA HIS A 19 -8.49 11.36 -6.17
C HIS A 19 -7.46 11.06 -5.08
N GLU A 20 -6.78 12.10 -4.66
CA GLU A 20 -5.81 12.03 -3.57
C GLU A 20 -6.48 11.72 -2.22
N PHE A 21 -5.85 10.85 -1.44
CA PHE A 21 -6.30 10.53 -0.09
C PHE A 21 -5.64 11.45 0.94
N SER A 22 -6.44 12.10 1.79
CA SER A 22 -5.93 12.91 2.90
C SER A 22 -5.86 12.08 4.18
N ILE A 23 -4.66 11.96 4.76
CA ILE A 23 -4.44 11.17 5.98
C ILE A 23 -5.16 11.79 7.18
N CYS A 24 -5.28 13.12 7.22
CA CYS A 24 -5.99 13.85 8.27
C CYS A 24 -6.54 15.18 7.71
N ARG A 25 -7.43 15.81 8.47
CA ARG A 25 -7.99 17.11 8.10
C ARG A 25 -6.86 18.14 7.95
N ASN A 26 -6.72 18.72 6.77
CA ASN A 26 -5.62 19.62 6.37
C ASN A 26 -4.22 18.96 6.38
N GLY A 27 -4.15 17.63 6.35
CA GLY A 27 -2.89 16.88 6.24
C GLY A 27 -2.40 16.73 4.80
N PRO A 28 -1.22 16.13 4.63
CA PRO A 28 -0.68 15.85 3.31
C PRO A 28 -1.61 14.91 2.56
N LYS A 29 -1.72 15.16 1.27
CA LYS A 29 -2.44 14.30 0.35
C LYS A 29 -1.51 13.20 -0.14
N LEU A 30 -2.03 11.99 -0.25
CA LEU A 30 -1.29 10.81 -0.62
C LEU A 30 -2.05 10.06 -1.71
N THR A 31 -1.34 9.69 -2.76
CA THR A 31 -1.89 8.87 -3.84
C THR A 31 -1.19 7.51 -3.88
N TYR A 32 0.09 7.47 -3.54
CA TYR A 32 0.88 6.24 -3.56
C TYR A 32 2.06 6.33 -2.60
N LEU A 33 2.61 5.16 -2.24
CA LEU A 33 3.87 4.99 -1.53
C LEU A 33 4.69 3.91 -2.22
N PHE A 34 5.94 4.21 -2.53
CA PHE A 34 6.91 3.25 -3.03
C PHE A 34 7.93 2.89 -1.96
N PHE A 35 8.22 1.62 -1.84
CA PHE A 35 9.31 1.13 -1.03
C PHE A 35 9.93 -0.10 -1.69
N ALA A 36 11.15 0.06 -2.20
CA ALA A 36 11.85 -0.96 -2.99
C ALA A 36 10.96 -1.47 -4.14
N ASP A 37 10.54 -2.73 -4.10
CA ASP A 37 9.69 -3.37 -5.10
C ASP A 37 8.19 -3.30 -4.75
N ASP A 38 7.86 -2.82 -3.55
CA ASP A 38 6.48 -2.70 -3.09
C ASP A 38 5.87 -1.34 -3.43
N CYS A 39 4.61 -1.35 -3.86
CA CYS A 39 3.83 -0.15 -4.14
C CYS A 39 2.47 -0.23 -3.45
N LEU A 40 2.12 0.82 -2.70
CA LEU A 40 0.78 1.05 -2.19
C LEU A 40 0.14 2.19 -2.96
N ILE A 41 -1.04 1.96 -3.51
CA ILE A 41 -1.83 2.99 -4.20
C ILE A 41 -3.08 3.25 -3.37
N PHE A 42 -3.38 4.52 -3.15
CA PHE A 42 -4.55 4.98 -2.40
C PHE A 42 -5.53 5.66 -3.35
N CYS A 43 -6.78 5.25 -3.31
CA CYS A 43 -7.84 5.84 -4.12
C CYS A 43 -9.17 5.80 -3.37
N ARG A 44 -10.18 6.44 -3.91
CA ARG A 44 -11.55 6.26 -3.43
C ARG A 44 -12.04 4.86 -3.78
N SER A 45 -12.89 4.31 -2.94
CA SER A 45 -13.55 3.01 -3.18
C SER A 45 -14.71 3.15 -4.18
N THR A 46 -14.42 3.67 -5.37
CA THR A 46 -15.33 3.78 -6.51
C THR A 46 -14.82 2.95 -7.67
N LEU A 47 -15.73 2.41 -8.47
CA LEU A 47 -15.35 1.66 -9.69
C LEU A 47 -14.58 2.54 -10.67
N GLU A 48 -14.94 3.83 -10.75
CA GLU A 48 -14.30 4.80 -11.64
C GLU A 48 -12.82 4.97 -11.30
N ASP A 49 -12.48 5.28 -10.05
CA ASP A 49 -11.08 5.42 -9.60
C ASP A 49 -10.30 4.11 -9.78
N CYS A 50 -10.93 2.97 -9.49
CA CYS A 50 -10.30 1.67 -9.63
C CYS A 50 -9.99 1.30 -11.09
N HIS A 51 -10.92 1.57 -12.02
CA HIS A 51 -10.69 1.36 -13.45
C HIS A 51 -9.57 2.28 -13.95
N LYS A 52 -9.54 3.52 -13.47
CA LYS A 52 -8.49 4.48 -13.85
C LYS A 52 -7.11 4.01 -13.42
N ILE A 53 -7.00 3.46 -12.23
CA ILE A 53 -5.75 2.84 -11.76
C ILE A 53 -5.37 1.64 -12.63
N GLN A 54 -6.31 0.77 -12.99
CA GLN A 54 -6.04 -0.34 -13.90
C GLN A 54 -5.51 0.12 -15.25
N GLU A 55 -6.12 1.16 -15.83
CA GLU A 55 -5.64 1.76 -17.08
C GLU A 55 -4.20 2.25 -16.95
N LEU A 56 -3.89 3.01 -15.89
CA LEU A 56 -2.54 3.53 -15.65
C LEU A 56 -1.51 2.42 -15.47
N LEU A 57 -1.85 1.38 -14.73
CA LEU A 57 -0.99 0.20 -14.56
C LEU A 57 -0.79 -0.53 -15.89
N GLY A 58 -1.81 -0.66 -16.72
CA GLY A 58 -1.71 -1.22 -18.07
C GLY A 58 -0.81 -0.38 -18.99
N TYR A 59 -0.93 0.94 -18.97
CA TYR A 59 -0.01 1.82 -19.70
C TYR A 59 1.44 1.66 -19.23
N TYR A 60 1.64 1.54 -17.93
CA TYR A 60 2.96 1.31 -17.39
C TYR A 60 3.56 -0.02 -17.86
N GLU A 61 2.79 -1.11 -17.85
CA GLU A 61 3.23 -2.43 -18.35
C GLU A 61 3.69 -2.34 -19.81
N VAL A 62 2.89 -1.70 -20.66
CA VAL A 62 3.20 -1.56 -22.09
C VAL A 62 4.44 -0.67 -22.30
N ALA A 63 4.53 0.45 -21.58
CA ALA A 63 5.61 1.41 -21.76
C ALA A 63 6.95 0.93 -21.19
N SER A 64 6.93 0.20 -20.07
CA SER A 64 8.13 -0.27 -19.37
C SER A 64 8.58 -1.67 -19.79
N GLY A 65 7.69 -2.47 -20.40
CA GLY A 65 7.90 -3.89 -20.64
C GLY A 65 7.90 -4.75 -19.37
N GLN A 66 7.53 -4.17 -18.22
CA GLN A 66 7.47 -4.87 -16.94
C GLN A 66 6.03 -5.30 -16.65
N MET A 67 5.86 -6.55 -16.22
CA MET A 67 4.55 -7.09 -15.86
C MET A 67 4.29 -6.93 -14.37
N ILE A 68 3.12 -6.41 -14.02
CA ILE A 68 2.67 -6.33 -12.63
C ILE A 68 2.18 -7.72 -12.20
N ASN A 69 2.69 -8.20 -11.08
CA ASN A 69 2.29 -9.49 -10.54
C ASN A 69 0.90 -9.38 -9.89
N LYS A 70 -0.15 -9.69 -10.67
CA LYS A 70 -1.55 -9.65 -10.22
C LYS A 70 -1.86 -10.64 -9.09
N GLU A 71 -1.12 -11.74 -8.99
CA GLU A 71 -1.30 -12.74 -7.92
C GLU A 71 -0.88 -12.21 -6.55
N LYS A 72 0.05 -11.24 -6.53
CA LYS A 72 0.50 -10.56 -5.31
C LYS A 72 -0.31 -9.30 -4.98
N MET A 73 -1.17 -8.87 -5.89
CA MET A 73 -2.04 -7.72 -5.63
C MET A 73 -3.09 -8.07 -4.57
N THR A 74 -3.34 -7.15 -3.69
CA THR A 74 -4.38 -7.25 -2.67
C THR A 74 -5.09 -5.92 -2.51
N LEU A 75 -6.38 -5.98 -2.18
CA LEU A 75 -7.19 -4.81 -1.87
C LEU A 75 -7.42 -4.71 -0.37
N PHE A 76 -7.31 -3.50 0.13
CA PHE A 76 -7.66 -3.19 1.51
C PHE A 76 -8.68 -2.04 1.53
N PHE A 77 -9.83 -2.30 2.12
CA PHE A 77 -10.90 -1.32 2.23
C PHE A 77 -10.95 -0.66 3.61
N SER A 78 -11.26 0.61 3.62
CA SER A 78 -11.60 1.34 4.84
C SER A 78 -12.83 0.70 5.52
N LYS A 79 -12.92 0.79 6.84
CA LYS A 79 -14.06 0.29 7.61
C LYS A 79 -15.41 0.92 7.22
N ASN A 80 -15.37 2.11 6.63
CA ASN A 80 -16.55 2.85 6.21
C ASN A 80 -16.96 2.55 4.76
N THR A 81 -16.23 1.67 4.06
CA THR A 81 -16.58 1.29 2.68
C THR A 81 -17.74 0.32 2.71
N GLU A 82 -18.79 0.62 1.98
CA GLU A 82 -19.98 -0.19 1.85
C GLU A 82 -19.69 -1.56 1.25
N GLU A 83 -20.28 -2.62 1.77
CA GLU A 83 -19.98 -4.00 1.35
C GLU A 83 -20.31 -4.24 -0.13
N SER A 84 -21.39 -3.64 -0.62
CA SER A 84 -21.76 -3.66 -2.04
C SER A 84 -20.65 -3.11 -2.94
N SER A 85 -20.04 -1.99 -2.55
CA SER A 85 -18.92 -1.37 -3.26
C SER A 85 -17.67 -2.23 -3.20
N GLN A 86 -17.38 -2.86 -2.05
CA GLN A 86 -16.24 -3.77 -1.91
C GLN A 86 -16.35 -4.95 -2.87
N VAL A 87 -17.51 -5.60 -2.92
CA VAL A 87 -17.77 -6.74 -3.81
C VAL A 87 -17.66 -6.32 -5.28
N ALA A 88 -18.27 -5.20 -5.65
CA ALA A 88 -18.21 -4.70 -7.02
C ALA A 88 -16.77 -4.43 -7.49
N ILE A 89 -15.95 -3.81 -6.64
CA ILE A 89 -14.55 -3.52 -6.94
C ILE A 89 -13.72 -4.82 -7.03
N GLN A 90 -13.92 -5.77 -6.12
CA GLN A 90 -13.23 -7.06 -6.15
C GLN A 90 -13.50 -7.82 -7.46
N VAL A 91 -14.76 -7.84 -7.88
CA VAL A 91 -15.16 -8.49 -9.13
C VAL A 91 -14.55 -7.77 -10.34
N ALA A 92 -14.58 -6.45 -10.36
CA ALA A 92 -14.05 -5.66 -11.48
C ALA A 92 -12.53 -5.79 -11.61
N LEU A 93 -11.81 -5.76 -10.50
CA LEU A 93 -10.34 -5.84 -10.50
C LEU A 93 -9.81 -7.28 -10.53
N GLN A 94 -10.64 -8.27 -10.21
CA GLN A 94 -10.25 -9.68 -10.03
C GLN A 94 -9.11 -9.86 -9.01
N VAL A 95 -9.10 -9.04 -7.97
CA VAL A 95 -8.08 -9.01 -6.92
C VAL A 95 -8.73 -9.33 -5.58
N PRO A 96 -8.15 -10.23 -4.76
CA PRO A 96 -8.70 -10.56 -3.47
C PRO A 96 -8.61 -9.37 -2.50
N ALA A 97 -9.65 -9.16 -1.71
CA ALA A 97 -9.61 -8.20 -0.62
C ALA A 97 -9.16 -8.90 0.67
N ILE A 98 -8.33 -8.21 1.41
CA ILE A 98 -7.90 -8.62 2.74
C ILE A 98 -8.57 -7.73 3.80
N ARG A 99 -9.12 -8.36 4.85
CA ARG A 99 -9.77 -7.63 5.95
C ARG A 99 -8.77 -6.97 6.90
N HIS A 100 -7.60 -7.58 7.04
CA HIS A 100 -6.54 -7.10 7.90
C HIS A 100 -5.20 -7.19 7.15
N TYR A 101 -4.56 -6.07 7.02
CA TYR A 101 -3.18 -6.02 6.57
C TYR A 101 -2.32 -6.18 7.83
N ASP A 102 -1.94 -7.40 8.17
CA ASP A 102 -1.26 -7.68 9.44
C ASP A 102 0.11 -7.00 9.54
N LYS A 103 0.82 -6.94 8.44
CA LYS A 103 2.17 -6.34 8.41
C LYS A 103 2.48 -5.74 7.04
N TYR A 104 2.95 -4.50 7.03
CA TYR A 104 3.60 -3.88 5.88
C TYR A 104 5.06 -3.64 6.20
N LEU A 105 5.97 -4.17 5.37
CA LEU A 105 7.43 -4.11 5.59
C LEU A 105 7.86 -4.62 6.98
N GLY A 106 7.17 -5.63 7.50
CA GLY A 106 7.43 -6.19 8.82
C GLY A 106 6.89 -5.38 10.00
N LEU A 107 6.25 -4.23 9.73
CA LEU A 107 5.59 -3.37 10.71
C LEU A 107 4.09 -3.67 10.77
N PRO A 108 3.44 -3.58 11.94
CA PRO A 108 2.00 -3.69 12.02
C PRO A 108 1.35 -2.53 11.25
N SER A 109 0.45 -2.85 10.33
CA SER A 109 -0.23 -1.87 9.47
C SER A 109 -1.30 -1.07 10.22
N PHE A 110 -1.77 -1.60 11.32
CA PHE A 110 -2.75 -0.95 12.19
C PHE A 110 -2.17 -0.69 13.57
N VAL A 111 -1.96 0.57 13.89
CA VAL A 111 -1.56 1.02 15.22
C VAL A 111 -2.82 1.46 15.96
N GLY A 112 -3.36 0.60 16.80
CA GLY A 112 -4.50 0.91 17.66
C GLY A 112 -4.18 1.94 18.75
N ARG A 113 -5.11 2.15 19.69
CA ARG A 113 -4.92 3.08 20.83
C ARG A 113 -3.69 2.74 21.67
N ASN A 114 -3.32 1.47 21.79
CA ASN A 114 -2.13 1.03 22.52
C ASN A 114 -0.93 0.94 21.57
N ARG A 115 -0.30 2.08 21.28
CA ARG A 115 0.87 2.19 20.40
C ARG A 115 2.07 1.38 20.92
N THR A 116 2.24 1.31 22.23
CA THR A 116 3.37 0.64 22.86
C THR A 116 3.39 -0.84 22.57
N SER A 117 2.26 -1.53 22.64
CA SER A 117 2.18 -2.98 22.39
C SER A 117 2.46 -3.33 20.90
N CYS A 118 2.11 -2.45 19.97
CA CYS A 118 2.38 -2.67 18.55
C CYS A 118 3.89 -2.70 18.24
N PHE A 119 4.67 -1.91 18.96
CA PHE A 119 6.11 -1.79 18.73
C PHE A 119 6.97 -2.68 19.64
N THR A 120 6.37 -3.35 20.64
CA THR A 120 7.10 -4.23 21.57
C THR A 120 7.82 -5.35 20.81
N LYS A 121 7.17 -6.02 19.86
CA LYS A 121 7.78 -7.07 19.04
C LYS A 121 8.96 -6.59 18.21
N ILE A 122 8.90 -5.35 17.72
CA ILE A 122 10.00 -4.73 16.95
C ILE A 122 11.17 -4.45 17.87
N LYS A 123 10.91 -3.86 19.03
CA LYS A 123 11.91 -3.62 20.08
C LYS A 123 12.60 -4.93 20.47
N GLU A 124 11.86 -6.00 20.73
CA GLU A 124 12.40 -7.32 21.11
C GLU A 124 13.28 -7.90 19.99
N ARG A 125 12.86 -7.79 18.72
CA ARG A 125 13.67 -8.26 17.58
C ARG A 125 14.97 -7.48 17.42
N ILE A 126 14.94 -6.17 17.59
CA ILE A 126 16.13 -5.31 17.54
C ILE A 126 17.06 -5.67 18.71
N TRP A 127 16.50 -5.83 19.91
CA TRP A 127 17.25 -6.17 21.11
C TRP A 127 17.94 -7.53 20.98
N ALA A 128 17.23 -8.55 20.50
CA ALA A 128 17.81 -9.89 20.24
C ALA A 128 18.98 -9.83 19.24
N ARG A 129 18.87 -9.00 18.19
CA ARG A 129 19.98 -8.82 17.23
C ARG A 129 21.18 -8.13 17.86
N ILE A 130 20.98 -7.12 18.68
CA ILE A 130 22.05 -6.40 19.38
C ILE A 130 22.78 -7.34 20.36
N GLN A 131 22.04 -8.17 21.08
CA GLN A 131 22.64 -9.16 21.98
C GLN A 131 23.47 -10.20 21.22
N GLY A 132 22.94 -10.75 20.11
CA GLY A 132 23.69 -11.70 19.29
C GLY A 132 24.97 -11.11 18.66
N TRP A 133 25.01 -9.78 18.46
CA TRP A 133 26.27 -9.12 18.04
C TRP A 133 27.29 -9.01 19.18
N LYS A 134 26.83 -8.72 20.40
CA LYS A 134 27.72 -8.67 21.59
C LYS A 134 28.38 -10.02 21.83
N GLU A 135 27.65 -11.11 21.72
CA GLU A 135 28.20 -12.46 21.90
C GLU A 135 29.24 -12.83 20.82
N LYS A 136 29.03 -12.38 19.57
CA LYS A 136 29.98 -12.61 18.48
C LYS A 136 31.23 -11.73 18.51
N LEU A 137 31.16 -10.58 19.17
CA LEU A 137 32.31 -9.66 19.31
C LEU A 137 33.15 -9.94 20.54
N LEU A 138 32.67 -10.77 21.47
CA LEU A 138 33.35 -11.10 22.73
C LEU A 138 33.91 -12.56 22.75
N SER A 139 33.73 -13.31 21.68
CA SER A 139 34.38 -14.61 21.45
C SER A 139 35.41 -14.47 20.34
#